data_4c579b0e212ef3c14c975d3b6e5b7437
#
_entry.id   4c579b0e212ef3c14c975d3b6e5b7437
#
_cell.length_a   1.000
_cell.length_b   1.000
_cell.length_c   1.000
_cell.angle_alpha   90.00
_cell.angle_beta   90.00
_cell.angle_gamma   90.00
#
_symmetry.space_group_name_H-M   'P 1'
#
loop_
_entity.id
_entity.type
_entity.pdbx_description
1 polymer ?
#
loop_
_entity_poly.entity_id
_entity_poly.type
_entity_poly.pdbx_seq_one_letter_code
_entity_poly.pdbx_strand_id
1 'polypeptide(L)'
;MLAAALPEHVPAPGAAVLDVCTGSGMLAVQAALLGARVTAVDVVRRALLSARVNALLNGVRVRTRRGSLLSGLDGERFDTIVSNPPYVPAAGDALPANGPQRAWAAGRDGRALLDPLCRQAADHLRPGGSLLLVHSSVCGVQRTLDELAASGLDAAVIARRRGPLGPLLRERAADLWATGALPAGSLEEEIVIVRGRRPATAA
;
A
#
# COMPACT_ATOMS: atom_id res chain seq x y z
N MET A 1 7.42 9.18 -4.02
CA MET A 1 8.23 8.05 -3.50
C MET A 1 7.86 6.76 -4.21
N LEU A 2 6.69 6.13 -3.94
CA LEU A 2 6.37 4.80 -4.47
C LEU A 2 6.35 4.76 -6.01
N ALA A 3 5.73 5.74 -6.68
CA ALA A 3 5.74 5.82 -8.14
C ALA A 3 7.18 5.87 -8.74
N ALA A 4 8.12 6.52 -8.04
CA ALA A 4 9.51 6.57 -8.48
C ALA A 4 10.27 5.24 -8.28
N ALA A 5 9.80 4.38 -7.37
CA ALA A 5 10.38 3.05 -7.17
C ALA A 5 9.84 1.99 -8.15
N LEU A 6 8.71 2.24 -8.80
CA LEU A 6 8.08 1.26 -9.71
C LEU A 6 9.00 0.75 -10.84
N PRO A 7 9.80 1.59 -11.53
CA PRO A 7 10.63 1.11 -12.63
C PRO A 7 11.60 -0.01 -12.25
N GLU A 8 12.08 -0.03 -11.00
CA GLU A 8 13.00 -1.06 -10.51
C GLU A 8 12.29 -2.35 -10.09
N HIS A 9 10.95 -2.30 -9.97
CA HIS A 9 10.14 -3.39 -9.39
C HIS A 9 9.05 -3.91 -10.33
N VAL A 10 8.88 -3.31 -11.50
CA VAL A 10 8.07 -3.86 -12.60
C VAL A 10 9.03 -4.58 -13.54
N PRO A 11 9.08 -5.92 -13.52
CA PRO A 11 10.22 -6.67 -14.07
C PRO A 11 10.35 -6.59 -15.58
N ALA A 12 9.26 -6.39 -16.31
CA ALA A 12 9.27 -6.29 -17.78
C ALA A 12 7.93 -5.77 -18.32
N PRO A 13 7.86 -5.29 -19.56
CA PRO A 13 6.60 -5.09 -20.26
C PRO A 13 5.75 -6.37 -20.25
N GLY A 14 4.45 -6.22 -20.00
CA GLY A 14 3.51 -7.34 -19.86
C GLY A 14 3.47 -7.97 -18.46
N ALA A 15 4.31 -7.55 -17.52
CA ALA A 15 4.23 -7.97 -16.11
C ALA A 15 2.85 -7.69 -15.53
N ALA A 16 2.36 -8.62 -14.71
CA ALA A 16 1.07 -8.46 -14.02
C ALA A 16 1.28 -7.64 -12.74
N VAL A 17 0.67 -6.45 -12.67
CA VAL A 17 0.74 -5.55 -11.52
C VAL A 17 -0.64 -5.37 -10.89
N LEU A 18 -0.68 -5.45 -9.57
CA LEU A 18 -1.87 -5.15 -8.77
C LEU A 18 -1.66 -3.87 -7.96
N ASP A 19 -2.55 -2.89 -8.12
CA ASP A 19 -2.60 -1.68 -7.29
C ASP A 19 -3.75 -1.79 -6.30
N VAL A 20 -3.43 -2.00 -5.03
CA VAL A 20 -4.39 -2.19 -3.93
C VAL A 20 -4.62 -0.87 -3.21
N CYS A 21 -5.88 -0.54 -2.91
CA CYS A 21 -6.29 0.78 -2.43
C CYS A 21 -5.90 1.87 -3.43
N THR A 22 -6.24 1.64 -4.70
CA THR A 22 -5.73 2.42 -5.85
C THR A 22 -6.10 3.91 -5.80
N GLY A 23 -7.18 4.29 -5.11
CA GLY A 23 -7.64 5.67 -5.05
C GLY A 23 -7.86 6.28 -6.43
N SER A 24 -7.14 7.34 -6.77
CA SER A 24 -7.18 7.97 -8.09
C SER A 24 -6.52 7.16 -9.21
N GLY A 25 -5.87 6.04 -8.91
CA GLY A 25 -5.18 5.21 -9.90
C GLY A 25 -3.78 5.67 -10.27
N MET A 26 -3.17 6.57 -9.50
CA MET A 26 -1.85 7.12 -9.83
C MET A 26 -0.79 6.02 -10.00
N LEU A 27 -0.72 5.05 -9.08
CA LEU A 27 0.25 3.95 -9.16
C LEU A 27 -0.09 3.00 -10.30
N ALA A 28 -1.39 2.71 -10.49
CA ALA A 28 -1.88 1.90 -11.60
C ALA A 28 -1.51 2.49 -12.96
N VAL A 29 -1.70 3.80 -13.14
CA VAL A 29 -1.33 4.51 -14.38
C VAL A 29 0.17 4.47 -14.59
N GLN A 30 0.98 4.76 -13.57
CA GLN A 30 2.44 4.69 -13.67
C GLN A 30 2.93 3.29 -14.05
N ALA A 31 2.40 2.23 -13.43
CA ALA A 31 2.74 0.86 -13.79
C ALA A 31 2.34 0.53 -15.24
N ALA A 32 1.17 1.00 -15.68
CA ALA A 32 0.69 0.78 -17.06
C ALA A 32 1.55 1.53 -18.10
N LEU A 33 2.05 2.72 -17.78
CA LEU A 33 3.00 3.47 -18.62
C LEU A 33 4.35 2.73 -18.76
N LEU A 34 4.74 1.90 -17.79
CA LEU A 34 5.89 1.00 -17.87
C LEU A 34 5.60 -0.26 -18.70
N GLY A 35 4.41 -0.38 -19.31
CA GLY A 35 4.00 -1.51 -20.13
C GLY A 35 3.40 -2.68 -19.35
N ALA A 36 3.11 -2.53 -18.05
CA ALA A 36 2.51 -3.58 -17.24
C ALA A 36 1.02 -3.80 -17.57
N ARG A 37 0.53 -5.02 -17.34
CA ARG A 37 -0.90 -5.33 -17.30
C ARG A 37 -1.41 -5.10 -15.89
N VAL A 38 -2.17 -4.03 -15.69
CA VAL A 38 -2.53 -3.55 -14.36
C VAL A 38 -3.96 -3.89 -13.99
N THR A 39 -4.14 -4.43 -12.79
CA THR A 39 -5.41 -4.53 -12.08
C THR A 39 -5.38 -3.56 -10.90
N ALA A 40 -6.39 -2.69 -10.78
CA ALA A 40 -6.55 -1.71 -9.71
C ALA A 40 -7.77 -2.06 -8.86
N VAL A 41 -7.57 -2.17 -7.55
CA VAL A 41 -8.62 -2.56 -6.58
C VAL A 41 -8.86 -1.44 -5.59
N ASP A 42 -10.14 -1.15 -5.37
CA ASP A 42 -10.61 -0.24 -4.32
C ASP A 42 -12.02 -0.61 -3.87
N VAL A 43 -12.36 -0.29 -2.62
CA VAL A 43 -13.72 -0.48 -2.08
C VAL A 43 -14.67 0.64 -2.55
N VAL A 44 -14.12 1.79 -2.94
CA VAL A 44 -14.86 3.01 -3.28
C VAL A 44 -15.08 3.08 -4.80
N ARG A 45 -16.34 3.04 -5.23
CA ARG A 45 -16.69 3.12 -6.67
C ARG A 45 -16.17 4.39 -7.37
N ARG A 46 -16.20 5.54 -6.67
CA ARG A 46 -15.71 6.82 -7.21
C ARG A 46 -14.19 6.78 -7.44
N ALA A 47 -13.44 6.12 -6.56
CA ALA A 47 -12.00 5.91 -6.74
C ALA A 47 -11.73 5.12 -8.03
N LEU A 48 -12.43 4.01 -8.24
CA LEU A 48 -12.30 3.20 -9.46
C LEU A 48 -12.68 3.97 -10.73
N LEU A 49 -13.70 4.82 -10.65
CA LEU A 49 -14.06 5.69 -11.77
C LEU A 49 -12.93 6.70 -12.05
N SER A 50 -12.39 7.35 -11.02
CA SER A 50 -11.24 8.25 -11.16
C SER A 50 -10.03 7.55 -11.77
N ALA A 51 -9.72 6.33 -11.31
CA ALA A 51 -8.63 5.52 -11.85
C ALA A 51 -8.81 5.21 -13.34
N ARG A 52 -10.05 4.89 -13.78
CA ARG A 52 -10.36 4.67 -15.20
C ARG A 52 -10.19 5.93 -16.04
N VAL A 53 -10.72 7.06 -15.56
CA VAL A 53 -10.60 8.35 -16.25
C VAL A 53 -9.13 8.75 -16.36
N ASN A 54 -8.36 8.64 -15.28
CA ASN A 54 -6.94 8.96 -15.30
C ASN A 54 -6.15 8.02 -16.22
N ALA A 55 -6.47 6.73 -16.27
CA ALA A 55 -5.87 5.80 -17.21
C ALA A 55 -6.16 6.22 -18.67
N LEU A 56 -7.41 6.55 -18.98
CA LEU A 56 -7.81 7.00 -20.30
C LEU A 56 -7.08 8.30 -20.71
N LEU A 57 -7.01 9.29 -19.82
CA LEU A 57 -6.31 10.56 -20.06
C LEU A 57 -4.81 10.38 -20.31
N ASN A 58 -4.22 9.31 -19.78
CA ASN A 58 -2.82 8.97 -20.00
C ASN A 58 -2.60 7.94 -21.13
N GLY A 59 -3.64 7.60 -21.91
CA GLY A 59 -3.53 6.69 -23.05
C GLY A 59 -3.22 5.23 -22.67
N VAL A 60 -3.48 4.82 -21.40
CA VAL A 60 -3.21 3.48 -20.92
C VAL A 60 -4.47 2.73 -20.50
N ARG A 61 -4.38 1.40 -20.39
CA ARG A 61 -5.48 0.55 -19.94
C ARG A 61 -5.22 0.02 -18.54
N VAL A 62 -6.21 0.18 -17.66
CA VAL A 62 -6.20 -0.36 -16.29
C VAL A 62 -7.50 -1.12 -16.06
N ARG A 63 -7.40 -2.40 -15.68
CA ARG A 63 -8.55 -3.19 -15.24
C ARG A 63 -8.91 -2.76 -13.83
N THR A 64 -10.12 -2.29 -13.60
CA THR A 64 -10.58 -1.91 -12.26
C THR A 64 -11.50 -2.97 -11.67
N ARG A 65 -11.35 -3.25 -10.39
CA ARG A 65 -12.16 -4.21 -9.64
C ARG A 65 -12.57 -3.63 -8.28
N ARG A 66 -13.83 -3.78 -7.93
CA ARG A 66 -14.29 -3.38 -6.61
C ARG A 66 -14.05 -4.53 -5.63
N GLY A 67 -13.32 -4.27 -4.56
CA GLY A 67 -12.99 -5.26 -3.54
C GLY A 67 -12.30 -4.62 -2.35
N SER A 68 -12.19 -5.35 -1.25
CA SER A 68 -11.41 -4.96 -0.08
C SER A 68 -10.08 -5.70 -0.12
N LEU A 69 -8.99 -4.96 -0.18
CA LEU A 69 -7.63 -5.52 -0.26
C LEU A 69 -7.52 -6.57 -1.37
N LEU A 70 -7.21 -7.82 -1.03
CA LEU A 70 -7.00 -8.92 -1.95
C LEU A 70 -8.23 -9.83 -2.11
N SER A 71 -9.35 -9.50 -1.44
CA SER A 71 -10.55 -10.31 -1.51
C SER A 71 -11.13 -10.39 -2.93
N GLY A 72 -11.52 -11.59 -3.31
CA GLY A 72 -12.07 -11.88 -4.65
C GLY A 72 -11.02 -11.93 -5.76
N LEU A 73 -9.73 -12.01 -5.43
CA LEU A 73 -8.62 -12.25 -6.35
C LEU A 73 -8.09 -13.68 -6.22
N ASP A 74 -8.92 -14.60 -5.73
CA ASP A 74 -8.53 -15.99 -5.47
C ASP A 74 -7.95 -16.64 -6.73
N GLY A 75 -6.76 -17.22 -6.60
CA GLY A 75 -6.02 -17.83 -7.70
C GLY A 75 -5.29 -16.85 -8.65
N GLU A 76 -5.54 -15.54 -8.57
CA GLU A 76 -4.79 -14.56 -9.35
C GLU A 76 -3.42 -14.30 -8.69
N ARG A 77 -2.36 -14.26 -9.50
CA ARG A 77 -0.98 -14.01 -9.04
C ARG A 77 -0.32 -12.92 -9.86
N PHE A 78 0.44 -12.08 -9.19
CA PHE A 78 1.05 -10.88 -9.74
C PHE A 78 2.57 -10.91 -9.60
N ASP A 79 3.25 -10.27 -10.53
CA ASP A 79 4.70 -10.06 -10.47
C ASP A 79 5.03 -8.96 -9.46
N THR A 80 4.12 -7.95 -9.36
CA THR A 80 4.27 -6.86 -8.40
C THR A 80 2.90 -6.50 -7.82
N ILE A 81 2.83 -6.36 -6.50
CA ILE A 81 1.71 -5.75 -5.79
C ILE A 81 2.19 -4.42 -5.25
N VAL A 82 1.45 -3.35 -5.48
CA VAL A 82 1.75 -2.03 -4.92
C VAL A 82 0.57 -1.54 -4.10
N SER A 83 0.85 -0.84 -3.00
CA SER A 83 -0.20 -0.23 -2.20
C SER A 83 0.28 1.01 -1.44
N ASN A 84 -0.54 2.04 -1.48
CA ASN A 84 -0.52 3.15 -0.53
C ASN A 84 -1.86 3.15 0.21
N PRO A 85 -2.08 2.23 1.13
CA PRO A 85 -3.36 2.08 1.81
C PRO A 85 -3.57 3.22 2.81
N PRO A 86 -4.79 3.45 3.31
CA PRO A 86 -5.00 4.20 4.53
C PRO A 86 -4.12 3.65 5.67
N TYR A 87 -3.39 4.54 6.35
CA TYR A 87 -2.51 4.18 7.47
C TYR A 87 -2.50 5.23 8.61
N VAL A 88 -3.40 6.21 8.58
CA VAL A 88 -3.45 7.21 9.65
C VAL A 88 -4.22 6.63 10.84
N PRO A 89 -3.63 6.65 12.05
CA PRO A 89 -4.31 6.26 13.29
C PRO A 89 -5.61 7.06 13.49
N ALA A 90 -6.65 6.40 13.99
CA ALA A 90 -7.97 6.96 14.22
C ALA A 90 -8.42 6.74 15.67
N ALA A 91 -9.50 7.37 16.11
CA ALA A 91 -9.99 7.29 17.49
C ALA A 91 -10.49 5.88 17.88
N GLY A 92 -10.83 5.04 16.91
CA GLY A 92 -11.38 3.68 17.12
C GLY A 92 -10.82 2.67 16.13
N ASP A 93 -11.12 1.39 16.38
CA ASP A 93 -10.61 0.29 15.54
C ASP A 93 -11.48 0.04 14.29
N ALA A 94 -12.73 0.52 14.31
CA ALA A 94 -13.63 0.36 13.18
C ALA A 94 -13.21 1.22 12.00
N LEU A 95 -13.11 0.61 10.82
CA LEU A 95 -12.89 1.35 9.58
C LEU A 95 -14.16 2.15 9.21
N PRO A 96 -14.01 3.40 8.74
CA PRO A 96 -15.16 4.20 8.35
C PRO A 96 -15.97 3.52 7.23
N ALA A 97 -17.27 3.37 7.44
CA ALA A 97 -18.15 2.79 6.44
C ALA A 97 -18.31 3.70 5.21
N ASN A 98 -18.32 5.02 5.42
CA ASN A 98 -18.53 6.05 4.41
C ASN A 98 -17.69 7.30 4.70
N GLY A 99 -17.71 8.26 3.78
CA GLY A 99 -17.09 9.56 3.95
C GLY A 99 -15.59 9.63 3.58
N PRO A 100 -15.02 10.85 3.65
CA PRO A 100 -13.63 11.09 3.22
C PRO A 100 -12.60 10.39 4.12
N GLN A 101 -12.94 10.10 5.37
CA GLN A 101 -12.07 9.41 6.33
C GLN A 101 -11.61 8.04 5.84
N ARG A 102 -12.39 7.38 4.95
CA ARG A 102 -11.98 6.10 4.33
C ARG A 102 -10.66 6.20 3.56
N ALA A 103 -10.28 7.38 3.11
CA ALA A 103 -9.05 7.58 2.35
C ALA A 103 -7.79 7.55 3.23
N TRP A 104 -7.92 7.64 4.57
CA TRP A 104 -6.77 7.77 5.45
C TRP A 104 -6.88 7.02 6.78
N ALA A 105 -8.09 6.86 7.37
CA ALA A 105 -8.26 6.25 8.69
C ALA A 105 -8.09 4.72 8.63
N ALA A 106 -7.28 4.17 9.53
CA ALA A 106 -6.90 2.77 9.55
C ALA A 106 -6.82 2.15 10.95
N GLY A 107 -7.81 2.44 11.81
CA GLY A 107 -7.84 1.94 13.18
C GLY A 107 -6.94 2.72 14.13
N ARG A 108 -6.87 2.32 15.40
CA ARG A 108 -6.16 3.05 16.46
C ARG A 108 -4.65 3.18 16.20
N ASP A 109 -4.04 2.16 15.63
CA ASP A 109 -2.61 2.08 15.35
C ASP A 109 -2.25 2.29 13.87
N GLY A 110 -3.24 2.63 13.04
CA GLY A 110 -3.04 2.83 11.59
C GLY A 110 -2.82 1.53 10.82
N ARG A 111 -3.07 0.36 11.41
CA ARG A 111 -2.68 -0.93 10.83
C ARG A 111 -3.83 -1.80 10.34
N ALA A 112 -5.07 -1.34 10.46
CA ALA A 112 -6.24 -2.14 10.09
C ALA A 112 -6.25 -2.66 8.64
N LEU A 113 -5.50 -2.02 7.73
CA LEU A 113 -5.31 -2.46 6.35
C LEU A 113 -3.91 -3.00 6.08
N LEU A 114 -2.88 -2.51 6.80
CA LEU A 114 -1.50 -2.95 6.65
C LEU A 114 -1.34 -4.43 7.02
N ASP A 115 -1.80 -4.83 8.21
CA ASP A 115 -1.63 -6.19 8.71
C ASP A 115 -2.31 -7.25 7.83
N PRO A 116 -3.59 -7.09 7.43
CA PRO A 116 -4.22 -8.04 6.50
C PRO A 116 -3.52 -8.11 5.15
N LEU A 117 -3.04 -6.97 4.62
CA LEU A 117 -2.33 -6.95 3.34
C LEU A 117 -0.99 -7.70 3.45
N CYS A 118 -0.22 -7.47 4.51
CA CYS A 118 1.05 -8.18 4.76
C CYS A 118 0.85 -9.70 4.83
N ARG A 119 -0.19 -10.15 5.57
CA ARG A 119 -0.47 -11.58 5.74
C ARG A 119 -0.93 -12.28 4.46
N GLN A 120 -1.64 -11.58 3.58
CA GLN A 120 -2.25 -12.18 2.38
C GLN A 120 -1.38 -12.05 1.12
N ALA A 121 -0.42 -11.11 1.11
CA ALA A 121 0.32 -10.77 -0.11
C ALA A 121 1.09 -11.95 -0.73
N ALA A 122 1.67 -12.82 0.09
CA ALA A 122 2.46 -13.95 -0.38
C ALA A 122 1.66 -14.90 -1.29
N ASP A 123 0.36 -15.10 -1.00
CA ASP A 123 -0.52 -15.98 -1.78
C ASP A 123 -0.84 -15.43 -3.16
N HIS A 124 -0.76 -14.11 -3.32
CA HIS A 124 -1.04 -13.39 -4.55
C HIS A 124 0.22 -12.95 -5.32
N LEU A 125 1.41 -13.28 -4.82
CA LEU A 125 2.66 -13.04 -5.54
C LEU A 125 3.10 -14.28 -6.29
N ARG A 126 3.66 -14.10 -7.48
CA ARG A 126 4.42 -15.13 -8.19
C ARG A 126 5.75 -15.38 -7.48
N PRO A 127 6.39 -16.56 -7.63
CA PRO A 127 7.78 -16.74 -7.21
C PRO A 127 8.67 -15.62 -7.77
N GLY A 128 9.49 -15.01 -6.93
CA GLY A 128 10.32 -13.84 -7.29
C GLY A 128 9.59 -12.51 -7.32
N GLY A 129 8.25 -12.49 -7.22
CA GLY A 129 7.43 -11.27 -7.20
C GLY A 129 7.57 -10.48 -5.90
N SER A 130 7.12 -9.22 -5.92
CA SER A 130 7.29 -8.30 -4.79
C SER A 130 6.04 -7.52 -4.44
N LEU A 131 5.80 -7.33 -3.14
CA LEU A 131 4.92 -6.30 -2.60
C LEU A 131 5.74 -5.03 -2.34
N LEU A 132 5.23 -3.88 -2.75
CA LEU A 132 5.72 -2.56 -2.36
C LEU A 132 4.65 -1.83 -1.56
N LEU A 133 4.92 -1.56 -0.31
CA LEU A 133 3.97 -0.99 0.64
C LEU A 133 4.48 0.32 1.20
N VAL A 134 3.66 1.38 1.14
CA VAL A 134 3.97 2.68 1.75
C VAL A 134 3.18 2.85 3.04
N HIS A 135 3.84 3.33 4.09
CA HIS A 135 3.19 3.82 5.30
C HIS A 135 4.10 4.76 6.10
N SER A 136 3.54 5.40 7.12
CA SER A 136 4.28 6.22 8.07
C SER A 136 4.96 5.36 9.14
N SER A 137 6.09 5.84 9.66
CA SER A 137 6.79 5.23 10.80
C SER A 137 5.92 5.12 12.06
N VAL A 138 4.90 5.95 12.21
CA VAL A 138 3.94 5.88 13.34
C VAL A 138 3.18 4.55 13.40
N CYS A 139 3.11 3.82 12.28
CA CYS A 139 2.48 2.50 12.23
C CYS A 139 3.41 1.34 12.64
N GLY A 140 4.65 1.63 13.04
CA GLY A 140 5.62 0.61 13.44
C GLY A 140 6.24 -0.13 12.24
N VAL A 141 7.36 0.38 11.74
CA VAL A 141 8.06 -0.18 10.57
C VAL A 141 8.51 -1.63 10.84
N GLN A 142 9.08 -1.89 12.04
CA GLN A 142 9.56 -3.23 12.40
C GLN A 142 8.41 -4.25 12.36
N ARG A 143 7.23 -3.90 12.89
CA ARG A 143 6.06 -4.78 12.84
C ARG A 143 5.65 -5.13 11.41
N THR A 144 5.79 -4.20 10.45
CA THR A 144 5.53 -4.50 9.04
C THR A 144 6.54 -5.48 8.45
N LEU A 145 7.82 -5.33 8.81
CA LEU A 145 8.87 -6.28 8.42
C LEU A 145 8.60 -7.68 9.00
N ASP A 146 8.24 -7.75 10.28
CA ASP A 146 7.96 -9.01 10.98
C ASP A 146 6.73 -9.73 10.39
N GLU A 147 5.63 -9.01 10.10
CA GLU A 147 4.41 -9.58 9.49
C GLU A 147 4.70 -10.13 8.08
N LEU A 148 5.50 -9.42 7.28
CA LEU A 148 5.90 -9.89 5.95
C LEU A 148 6.81 -11.12 6.04
N ALA A 149 7.78 -11.10 6.95
CA ALA A 149 8.65 -12.25 7.18
C ALA A 149 7.87 -13.48 7.67
N ALA A 150 6.93 -13.31 8.59
CA ALA A 150 6.03 -14.36 9.06
C ALA A 150 5.16 -14.94 7.94
N SER A 151 4.89 -14.16 6.89
CA SER A 151 4.17 -14.59 5.68
C SER A 151 5.08 -15.23 4.62
N GLY A 152 6.37 -15.46 4.93
CA GLY A 152 7.34 -16.11 4.01
C GLY A 152 7.91 -15.17 2.96
N LEU A 153 7.89 -13.86 3.18
CA LEU A 153 8.48 -12.88 2.27
C LEU A 153 9.79 -12.33 2.83
N ASP A 154 10.80 -12.16 1.97
CA ASP A 154 12.01 -11.42 2.31
C ASP A 154 11.69 -9.92 2.41
N ALA A 155 11.67 -9.39 3.64
CA ALA A 155 11.21 -8.05 3.92
C ALA A 155 12.38 -7.07 4.13
N ALA A 156 12.31 -5.90 3.51
CA ALA A 156 13.29 -4.82 3.68
C ALA A 156 12.65 -3.44 3.48
N VAL A 157 13.16 -2.44 4.20
CA VAL A 157 12.88 -1.04 3.88
C VAL A 157 13.79 -0.62 2.74
N ILE A 158 13.20 -0.22 1.61
CA ILE A 158 13.95 0.15 0.41
C ILE A 158 14.03 1.68 0.20
N ALA A 159 13.19 2.45 0.88
CA ALA A 159 13.28 3.90 0.86
C ALA A 159 12.70 4.51 2.14
N ARG A 160 13.27 5.63 2.57
CA ARG A 160 12.80 6.45 3.69
C ARG A 160 12.79 7.92 3.30
N ARG A 161 11.79 8.64 3.76
CA ARG A 161 11.75 10.09 3.66
C ARG A 161 11.25 10.68 4.97
N ARG A 162 12.14 11.36 5.69
CA ARG A 162 11.81 12.10 6.89
C ARG A 162 11.20 13.45 6.54
N GLY A 163 10.23 13.87 7.33
CA GLY A 163 9.58 15.16 7.18
C GLY A 163 8.65 15.48 8.34
N PRO A 164 8.06 16.68 8.34
CA PRO A 164 7.09 17.05 9.36
C PRO A 164 5.86 16.14 9.28
N LEU A 165 5.19 15.96 10.44
CA LEU A 165 3.90 15.27 10.48
C LEU A 165 2.92 15.91 9.50
N GLY A 166 2.23 15.08 8.73
CA GLY A 166 1.10 15.51 7.95
C GLY A 166 -0.02 16.12 8.83
N PRO A 167 -0.92 16.96 8.27
CA PRO A 167 -1.95 17.66 9.06
C PRO A 167 -2.74 16.71 9.96
N LEU A 168 -3.20 15.59 9.46
CA LEU A 168 -4.00 14.61 10.21
C LEU A 168 -3.25 13.97 11.38
N LEU A 169 -1.96 13.67 11.21
CA LEU A 169 -1.12 13.13 12.28
C LEU A 169 -0.76 14.21 13.31
N ARG A 170 -0.58 15.46 12.86
CA ARG A 170 -0.28 16.58 13.75
C ARG A 170 -1.44 16.86 14.72
N GLU A 171 -2.69 16.80 14.26
CA GLU A 171 -3.88 16.93 15.10
C GLU A 171 -3.93 15.84 16.19
N ARG A 172 -3.27 14.71 15.98
CA ARG A 172 -3.23 13.56 16.88
C ARG A 172 -1.89 13.37 17.59
N ALA A 173 -0.99 14.34 17.50
CA ALA A 173 0.37 14.21 18.03
C ALA A 173 0.39 13.81 19.51
N ALA A 174 -0.51 14.40 20.33
CA ALA A 174 -0.60 14.06 21.76
C ALA A 174 -0.96 12.58 21.99
N ASP A 175 -1.91 12.03 21.24
CA ASP A 175 -2.26 10.60 21.32
C ASP A 175 -1.09 9.72 20.88
N LEU A 176 -0.37 10.10 19.82
CA LEU A 176 0.78 9.36 19.29
C LEU A 176 1.96 9.38 20.28
N TRP A 177 2.15 10.47 21.01
CA TRP A 177 3.14 10.54 22.12
C TRP A 177 2.72 9.66 23.29
N ALA A 178 1.44 9.71 23.68
CA ALA A 178 0.92 8.92 24.80
C ALA A 178 1.01 7.41 24.54
N THR A 179 0.86 6.98 23.29
CA THR A 179 0.94 5.56 22.89
C THR A 179 2.36 5.12 22.55
N GLY A 180 3.35 6.02 22.55
CA GLY A 180 4.72 5.73 22.13
C GLY A 180 4.92 5.51 20.63
N ALA A 181 3.89 5.78 19.80
CA ALA A 181 3.98 5.71 18.34
C ALA A 181 4.90 6.81 17.76
N LEU A 182 5.07 7.90 18.51
CA LEU A 182 6.06 8.95 18.26
C LEU A 182 6.81 9.27 19.56
N PRO A 183 8.09 9.66 19.50
CA PRO A 183 8.81 10.22 20.64
C PRO A 183 8.09 11.45 21.16
N ALA A 184 8.05 11.62 22.49
CA ALA A 184 7.40 12.77 23.13
C ALA A 184 7.93 14.10 22.57
N GLY A 185 7.03 14.99 22.16
CA GLY A 185 7.36 16.28 21.58
C GLY A 185 7.81 16.24 20.11
N SER A 186 8.01 15.07 19.51
CA SER A 186 8.33 14.98 18.08
C SER A 186 7.14 15.39 17.21
N LEU A 187 7.41 16.20 16.19
CA LEU A 187 6.45 16.59 15.13
C LEU A 187 6.94 16.14 13.75
N GLU A 188 7.79 15.11 13.70
CA GLU A 188 8.33 14.54 12.47
C GLU A 188 7.96 13.06 12.36
N GLU A 189 7.81 12.60 11.13
CA GLU A 189 7.61 11.20 10.76
C GLU A 189 8.57 10.79 9.64
N GLU A 190 8.72 9.50 9.47
CA GLU A 190 9.30 8.95 8.24
C GLU A 190 8.21 8.26 7.44
N ILE A 191 8.09 8.61 6.16
CA ILE A 191 7.35 7.79 5.19
C ILE A 191 8.33 6.77 4.64
N VAL A 192 7.96 5.50 4.75
CA VAL A 192 8.78 4.37 4.31
C VAL A 192 8.15 3.65 3.13
N ILE A 193 8.99 3.07 2.27
CA ILE A 193 8.60 2.01 1.34
C ILE A 193 9.18 0.71 1.89
N VAL A 194 8.33 -0.22 2.23
CA VAL A 194 8.70 -1.58 2.61
C VAL A 194 8.47 -2.49 1.41
N ARG A 195 9.48 -3.30 1.07
CA ARG A 195 9.38 -4.37 0.07
C ARG A 195 9.27 -5.70 0.79
N GLY A 196 8.28 -6.53 0.43
CA GLY A 196 8.24 -7.95 0.73
C GLY A 196 8.43 -8.75 -0.56
N ARG A 197 9.50 -9.51 -0.71
CA ARG A 197 9.79 -10.31 -1.90
C ARG A 197 9.49 -11.78 -1.65
N ARG A 198 8.69 -12.40 -2.51
CA ARG A 198 8.51 -13.84 -2.49
C ARG A 198 9.79 -14.51 -3.01
N PRO A 199 10.39 -15.46 -2.28
CA PRO A 199 11.53 -16.23 -2.80
C PRO A 199 11.21 -16.84 -4.18
N ALA A 200 12.18 -16.82 -5.08
CA ALA A 200 12.07 -17.62 -6.27
C ALA A 200 12.10 -19.09 -5.85
N THR A 201 11.23 -19.93 -6.43
CA THR A 201 11.31 -21.37 -6.20
C THR A 201 12.72 -21.80 -6.62
N ALA A 202 13.45 -22.49 -5.74
CA ALA A 202 14.70 -23.11 -6.15
C ALA A 202 14.40 -24.02 -7.34
N ALA A 203 15.16 -23.84 -8.41
CA ALA A 203 15.06 -24.64 -9.62
C ALA A 203 15.47 -26.09 -9.33
#